data_fc6901db0affb92e3bf19825d250634d
#
_entry.id   fc6901db0affb92e3bf19825d250634d
#
_cell.length_a   1.000
_cell.length_b   1.000
_cell.length_c   1.000
_cell.angle_alpha   90.00
_cell.angle_beta   90.00
_cell.angle_gamma   90.00
#
_symmetry.space_group_name_H-M   'P 1'
#
loop_
_entity.id
_entity.type
_entity.pdbx_description
1 polymer ?
#
loop_
_entity_poly.entity_id
_entity_poly.type
_entity_poly.pdbx_seq_one_letter_code
_entity_poly.pdbx_strand_id
1 'polypeptide(L)'
;MLRQAAHYQNVNDLIHASEYAKTGFFYLDESVDTHEDNLLIRYLRARVDAWLPANLGRCVITIEDTDSLMRNKDKFSAEIVRKINEMRLRALHQCHNKQQEEQLLQQLRSVGQNLKIDYENNNPPPWEMAEVLQVIVPVIKGD
;
A
#
# COMPACT_ATOMS: atom_id res chain seq x y z
N MET A 1 2.75 -15.31 1.67
CA MET A 1 2.54 -15.32 3.11
C MET A 1 1.25 -14.62 3.51
N LEU A 2 1.02 -13.41 3.07
CA LEU A 2 -0.22 -12.70 3.38
C LEU A 2 -1.46 -13.35 2.76
N ARG A 3 -1.30 -14.01 1.62
CA ARG A 3 -2.36 -14.80 1.00
C ARG A 3 -2.78 -15.97 1.91
N GLN A 4 -1.82 -16.59 2.58
CA GLN A 4 -2.12 -17.68 3.52
C GLN A 4 -2.84 -17.15 4.77
N ALA A 5 -2.50 -15.96 5.24
CA ALA A 5 -3.21 -15.34 6.36
C ALA A 5 -4.69 -15.14 6.03
N ALA A 6 -5.00 -14.62 4.83
CA ALA A 6 -6.39 -14.43 4.39
C ALA A 6 -7.14 -15.76 4.29
N HIS A 7 -6.46 -16.81 3.84
CA HIS A 7 -7.04 -18.13 3.72
C HIS A 7 -7.44 -18.69 5.10
N TYR A 8 -6.57 -18.56 6.09
CA TYR A 8 -6.82 -19.10 7.44
C TYR A 8 -7.92 -18.35 8.19
N GLN A 9 -8.19 -17.10 7.85
CA GLN A 9 -9.27 -16.35 8.50
C GLN A 9 -10.65 -16.99 8.34
N ASN A 10 -10.82 -17.83 7.34
CA ASN A 10 -12.09 -18.51 7.07
C ASN A 10 -12.24 -19.86 7.80
N VAL A 11 -11.26 -20.29 8.58
CA VAL A 11 -11.22 -21.65 9.10
C VAL A 11 -11.00 -21.71 10.61
N ASN A 12 -11.61 -20.88 11.39
CA ASN A 12 -11.55 -20.91 12.85
C ASN A 12 -10.12 -20.89 13.42
N ASP A 13 -9.15 -20.35 12.69
CA ASP A 13 -7.76 -20.32 13.14
C ASP A 13 -7.15 -18.93 13.01
N LEU A 14 -7.73 -18.01 13.79
CA LEU A 14 -7.28 -16.62 13.83
C LEU A 14 -5.85 -16.48 14.33
N ILE A 15 -5.40 -17.42 15.18
CA ILE A 15 -4.04 -17.38 15.71
C ILE A 15 -3.04 -17.61 14.56
N HIS A 16 -3.26 -18.64 13.74
CA HIS A 16 -2.39 -18.92 12.60
C HIS A 16 -2.44 -17.80 11.56
N ALA A 17 -3.64 -17.25 11.29
CA ALA A 17 -3.77 -16.11 10.38
C ALA A 17 -2.94 -14.92 10.87
N SER A 18 -2.98 -14.64 12.18
CA SER A 18 -2.20 -13.56 12.79
C SER A 18 -0.70 -13.81 12.66
N GLU A 19 -0.25 -15.05 12.86
CA GLU A 19 1.15 -15.42 12.74
C GLU A 19 1.65 -15.27 11.32
N TYR A 20 0.88 -15.72 10.32
CA TYR A 20 1.23 -15.55 8.91
C TYR A 20 1.29 -14.08 8.52
N ALA A 21 0.34 -13.28 8.99
CA ALA A 21 0.35 -11.84 8.71
C ALA A 21 1.60 -11.16 9.28
N LYS A 22 1.95 -11.47 10.54
CA LYS A 22 3.16 -10.93 11.16
C LYS A 22 4.41 -11.36 10.43
N THR A 23 4.48 -12.60 9.98
CA THR A 23 5.61 -13.11 9.21
C THR A 23 5.73 -12.37 7.88
N GLY A 24 4.58 -12.11 7.21
CA GLY A 24 4.54 -11.35 5.98
C GLY A 24 5.02 -9.91 6.17
N PHE A 25 4.61 -9.24 7.25
CA PHE A 25 5.07 -7.90 7.58
C PHE A 25 6.58 -7.88 7.81
N PHE A 26 7.08 -8.83 8.59
CA PHE A 26 8.50 -8.94 8.88
C PHE A 26 9.31 -9.09 7.59
N TYR A 27 8.88 -9.93 6.69
CA TYR A 27 9.54 -10.14 5.39
C TYR A 27 9.58 -8.86 4.56
N LEU A 28 8.45 -8.16 4.45
CA LEU A 28 8.37 -6.91 3.68
C LEU A 28 9.21 -5.82 4.33
N ASP A 29 9.15 -5.71 5.66
CA ASP A 29 9.92 -4.70 6.40
C ASP A 29 11.41 -4.94 6.23
N GLU A 30 11.86 -6.19 6.33
CA GLU A 30 13.26 -6.54 6.12
C GLU A 30 13.69 -6.23 4.68
N SER A 31 12.83 -6.53 3.70
CA SER A 31 13.13 -6.26 2.30
C SER A 31 13.32 -4.76 2.04
N VAL A 32 12.48 -3.90 2.65
CA VAL A 32 12.64 -2.46 2.52
C VAL A 32 13.89 -2.00 3.25
N ASP A 33 14.15 -2.51 4.46
CA ASP A 33 15.33 -2.11 5.25
C ASP A 33 16.64 -2.43 4.53
N THR A 34 16.69 -3.54 3.79
CA THR A 34 17.88 -3.93 3.03
C THR A 34 17.96 -3.27 1.65
N HIS A 35 16.86 -2.73 1.15
CA HIS A 35 16.75 -2.12 -0.18
C HIS A 35 15.97 -0.80 -0.11
N GLU A 36 16.39 0.12 0.76
CA GLU A 36 15.66 1.36 1.05
C GLU A 36 15.39 2.21 -0.19
N ASP A 37 16.32 2.18 -1.15
CA ASP A 37 16.21 2.96 -2.38
C ASP A 37 15.41 2.25 -3.47
N ASN A 38 14.95 1.03 -3.22
CA ASN A 38 14.17 0.30 -4.19
C ASN A 38 12.70 0.68 -4.08
N LEU A 39 12.27 1.57 -4.98
CA LEU A 39 10.90 2.09 -4.98
C LEU A 39 9.86 1.01 -5.25
N LEU A 40 10.21 -0.02 -6.02
CA LEU A 40 9.27 -1.10 -6.34
C LEU A 40 8.95 -1.94 -5.11
N ILE A 41 9.95 -2.22 -4.28
CA ILE A 41 9.73 -2.96 -3.03
C ILE A 41 8.89 -2.12 -2.07
N ARG A 42 9.12 -0.80 -2.01
CA ARG A 42 8.27 0.09 -1.22
C ARG A 42 6.83 0.10 -1.72
N TYR A 43 6.65 0.08 -3.04
CA TYR A 43 5.31 0.00 -3.62
C TYR A 43 4.60 -1.30 -3.20
N LEU A 44 5.31 -2.43 -3.26
CA LEU A 44 4.74 -3.71 -2.83
C LEU A 44 4.28 -3.66 -1.38
N ARG A 45 5.11 -3.12 -0.48
CA ARG A 45 4.74 -3.01 0.94
C ARG A 45 3.53 -2.10 1.11
N ALA A 46 3.52 -0.94 0.47
CA ALA A 46 2.38 -0.02 0.55
C ALA A 46 1.10 -0.66 -0.01
N ARG A 47 1.22 -1.39 -1.11
CA ARG A 47 0.08 -2.05 -1.76
C ARG A 47 -0.57 -3.11 -0.86
N VAL A 48 0.25 -3.82 -0.08
CA VAL A 48 -0.25 -4.79 0.90
C VAL A 48 -0.86 -4.07 2.11
N ASP A 49 -0.13 -3.10 2.67
CA ASP A 49 -0.50 -2.49 3.94
C ASP A 49 -1.73 -1.57 3.83
N ALA A 50 -1.97 -0.95 2.67
CA ALA A 50 -3.01 0.07 2.52
C ALA A 50 -4.43 -0.45 2.76
N TRP A 51 -4.67 -1.73 2.51
CA TRP A 51 -5.99 -2.34 2.70
C TRP A 51 -6.10 -3.20 3.95
N LEU A 52 -5.08 -3.20 4.81
CA LEU A 52 -5.15 -3.91 6.08
C LEU A 52 -5.97 -3.11 7.09
N PRO A 53 -6.61 -3.80 8.06
CA PRO A 53 -7.36 -3.10 9.09
C PRO A 53 -6.50 -2.13 9.90
N ALA A 54 -7.08 -1.00 10.29
CA ALA A 54 -6.36 0.06 11.01
C ALA A 54 -5.74 -0.42 12.33
N ASN A 55 -6.35 -1.42 12.97
CA ASN A 55 -5.85 -1.93 14.24
C ASN A 55 -4.50 -2.65 14.13
N LEU A 56 -4.06 -2.98 12.93
CA LEU A 56 -2.73 -3.57 12.72
C LEU A 56 -1.61 -2.52 12.72
N GLY A 57 -1.95 -1.23 12.72
CA GLY A 57 -0.99 -0.15 12.90
C GLY A 57 -0.05 0.08 11.72
N ARG A 58 -0.46 -0.33 10.50
CA ARG A 58 0.41 -0.20 9.32
C ARG A 58 0.30 1.14 8.60
N CYS A 59 -0.61 2.02 9.01
CA CYS A 59 -0.82 3.29 8.31
C CYS A 59 0.42 4.19 8.33
N VAL A 60 1.18 4.21 9.43
CA VAL A 60 2.41 5.01 9.52
C VAL A 60 3.42 4.57 8.47
N ILE A 61 3.55 3.25 8.28
CA ILE A 61 4.49 2.66 7.32
C ILE A 61 4.04 2.96 5.90
N THR A 62 2.73 2.88 5.63
CA THR A 62 2.18 3.22 4.31
C THR A 62 2.40 4.69 3.99
N ILE A 63 2.24 5.59 4.97
CA ILE A 63 2.53 7.01 4.78
C ILE A 63 4.00 7.20 4.40
N GLU A 64 4.92 6.54 5.09
CA GLU A 64 6.35 6.62 4.82
C GLU A 64 6.67 6.14 3.40
N ASP A 65 6.13 4.97 3.01
CA ASP A 65 6.39 4.41 1.70
C ASP A 65 5.82 5.28 0.58
N THR A 66 4.57 5.73 0.73
CA THR A 66 3.94 6.58 -0.30
C THR A 66 4.60 7.96 -0.37
N ASP A 67 5.13 8.45 0.74
CA ASP A 67 5.90 9.69 0.75
C ASP A 67 7.16 9.55 -0.13
N SER A 68 7.90 8.46 0.05
CA SER A 68 9.08 8.17 -0.76
C SER A 68 8.70 8.00 -2.25
N LEU A 69 7.61 7.30 -2.52
CA LEU A 69 7.14 7.09 -3.88
C LEU A 69 6.73 8.42 -4.54
N MET A 70 6.04 9.29 -3.83
CA MET A 70 5.60 10.58 -4.38
C MET A 70 6.76 11.55 -4.60
N ARG A 71 7.83 11.46 -3.83
CA ARG A 71 9.05 12.23 -4.11
C ARG A 71 9.69 11.83 -5.43
N ASN A 72 9.38 10.64 -5.93
CA ASN A 72 9.90 10.07 -7.17
C ASN A 72 8.80 9.83 -8.20
N LYS A 73 7.72 10.60 -8.14
CA LYS A 73 6.52 10.34 -8.95
C LYS A 73 6.75 10.40 -10.45
N ASP A 74 7.75 11.16 -10.89
CA ASP A 74 8.11 11.28 -12.31
C ASP A 74 8.70 9.99 -12.88
N LYS A 75 9.07 9.04 -12.04
CA LYS A 75 9.53 7.70 -12.46
C LYS A 75 8.40 6.73 -12.73
N PHE A 76 7.14 7.14 -12.50
CA PHE A 76 5.97 6.27 -12.61
C PHE A 76 4.97 6.83 -13.61
N SER A 77 4.18 5.93 -14.20
CA SER A 77 3.07 6.35 -15.07
C SER A 77 1.96 7.02 -14.25
N ALA A 78 1.06 7.72 -14.95
CA ALA A 78 -0.07 8.39 -14.31
C ALA A 78 -0.97 7.41 -13.57
N GLU A 79 -1.16 6.19 -14.11
CA GLU A 79 -1.97 5.16 -13.45
C GLU A 79 -1.35 4.72 -12.14
N ILE A 80 -0.03 4.54 -12.11
CA ILE A 80 0.68 4.15 -10.88
C ILE A 80 0.62 5.28 -9.85
N VAL A 81 0.83 6.53 -10.27
CA VAL A 81 0.75 7.69 -9.38
C VAL A 81 -0.65 7.81 -8.76
N ARG A 82 -1.69 7.58 -9.55
CA ARG A 82 -3.07 7.58 -9.03
C ARG A 82 -3.25 6.51 -7.95
N LYS A 83 -2.71 5.32 -8.18
CA LYS A 83 -2.77 4.23 -7.20
C LYS A 83 -2.00 4.58 -5.93
N ILE A 84 -0.85 5.21 -6.06
CA ILE A 84 -0.06 5.67 -4.89
C ILE A 84 -0.88 6.68 -4.08
N ASN A 85 -1.54 7.62 -4.73
CA ASN A 85 -2.38 8.61 -4.04
C ASN A 85 -3.55 7.96 -3.32
N GLU A 86 -4.17 6.93 -3.91
CA GLU A 86 -5.23 6.17 -3.27
C GLU A 86 -4.72 5.49 -1.99
N MET A 87 -3.58 4.82 -2.06
CA MET A 87 -2.97 4.18 -0.89
C MET A 87 -2.63 5.21 0.19
N ARG A 88 -2.11 6.35 -0.22
CA ARG A 88 -1.75 7.43 0.72
C ARG A 88 -2.98 8.00 1.43
N LEU A 89 -4.07 8.25 0.70
CA LEU A 89 -5.32 8.74 1.29
C LEU A 89 -5.86 7.74 2.32
N ARG A 90 -5.86 6.45 1.98
CA ARG A 90 -6.30 5.42 2.91
C ARG A 90 -5.48 5.44 4.20
N ALA A 91 -4.17 5.57 4.07
CA ALA A 91 -3.27 5.58 5.23
C ALA A 91 -3.44 6.84 6.08
N LEU A 92 -3.55 7.99 5.46
CA LEU A 92 -3.77 9.25 6.17
C LEU A 92 -5.10 9.21 6.95
N HIS A 93 -6.12 8.65 6.34
CA HIS A 93 -7.41 8.49 7.00
C HIS A 93 -7.30 7.56 8.21
N GLN A 94 -6.67 6.40 8.06
CA GLN A 94 -6.49 5.42 9.12
C GLN A 94 -5.64 5.95 10.28
N CYS A 95 -4.65 6.79 9.99
CA CYS A 95 -3.81 7.43 10.99
C CYS A 95 -4.46 8.69 11.59
N HIS A 96 -5.68 9.02 11.20
CA HIS A 96 -6.43 10.20 11.67
C HIS A 96 -5.71 11.51 11.35
N ASN A 97 -4.95 11.55 10.28
CA ASN A 97 -4.25 12.77 9.84
C ASN A 97 -5.16 13.53 8.86
N LYS A 98 -6.18 14.17 9.41
CA LYS A 98 -7.21 14.87 8.61
C LYS A 98 -6.64 16.03 7.81
N GLN A 99 -5.69 16.75 8.38
CA GLN A 99 -5.11 17.93 7.71
C GLN A 99 -4.42 17.53 6.41
N GLN A 100 -3.55 16.54 6.45
CA GLN A 100 -2.85 16.08 5.26
C GLN A 100 -3.79 15.36 4.29
N GLU A 101 -4.77 14.63 4.80
CA GLU A 101 -5.79 13.98 3.97
C GLU A 101 -6.54 15.03 3.13
N GLU A 102 -7.02 16.10 3.77
CA GLU A 102 -7.75 17.15 3.08
C GLU A 102 -6.86 17.92 2.10
N GLN A 103 -5.62 18.19 2.47
CA GLN A 103 -4.66 18.82 1.57
C GLN A 103 -4.46 18.01 0.31
N LEU A 104 -4.29 16.69 0.45
CA LEU A 104 -4.11 15.81 -0.69
C LEU A 104 -5.37 15.76 -1.56
N LEU A 105 -6.55 15.67 -0.95
CA LEU A 105 -7.81 15.70 -1.68
C LEU A 105 -7.97 16.99 -2.49
N GLN A 106 -7.63 18.13 -1.90
CA GLN A 106 -7.70 19.43 -2.60
C GLN A 106 -6.70 19.49 -3.76
N GLN A 107 -5.49 19.00 -3.57
CA GLN A 107 -4.50 18.94 -4.64
C GLN A 107 -4.99 18.09 -5.81
N LEU A 108 -5.59 16.93 -5.52
CA LEU A 108 -6.12 16.05 -6.55
C LEU A 108 -7.29 16.69 -7.29
N ARG A 109 -8.20 17.34 -6.58
CA ARG A 109 -9.32 18.05 -7.19
C ARG A 109 -8.84 19.18 -8.10
N SER A 110 -7.78 19.87 -7.71
CA SER A 110 -7.25 20.99 -8.51
C SER A 110 -6.74 20.56 -9.86
N VAL A 111 -6.35 19.29 -10.03
CA VAL A 111 -5.92 18.72 -11.31
C VAL A 111 -6.99 17.80 -11.93
N GLY A 112 -8.22 17.91 -11.46
CA GLY A 112 -9.35 17.16 -12.01
C GLY A 112 -9.45 15.71 -11.57
N GLN A 113 -8.73 15.31 -10.54
CA GLN A 113 -8.78 13.94 -10.03
C GLN A 113 -9.66 13.89 -8.78
N ASN A 114 -10.83 13.28 -8.90
CA ASN A 114 -11.77 13.08 -7.80
C ASN A 114 -11.73 11.62 -7.40
N LEU A 115 -10.88 11.28 -6.45
CA LEU A 115 -10.81 9.91 -5.93
C LEU A 115 -11.90 9.73 -4.87
N LYS A 116 -12.74 8.73 -5.10
CA LYS A 116 -13.75 8.32 -4.12
C LYS A 116 -13.26 7.04 -3.48
N ILE A 117 -12.97 7.11 -2.18
CA ILE A 117 -12.38 5.99 -1.46
C ILE A 117 -13.38 5.50 -0.43
N ASP A 118 -13.66 4.21 -0.47
CA ASP A 118 -14.42 3.54 0.57
C ASP A 118 -13.45 3.06 1.65
N TYR A 119 -13.28 3.87 2.68
CA TYR A 119 -12.34 3.59 3.76
C TYR A 119 -12.75 2.37 4.60
N GLU A 120 -14.02 1.99 4.56
CA GLU A 120 -14.49 0.81 5.29
C GLU A 120 -14.17 -0.50 4.58
N ASN A 121 -13.80 -0.44 3.31
CA ASN A 121 -13.49 -1.62 2.52
C ASN A 121 -12.03 -2.03 2.74
N ASN A 122 -11.83 -3.18 3.38
CA ASN A 122 -10.51 -3.74 3.63
C ASN A 122 -10.15 -4.86 2.63
N ASN A 123 -10.89 -4.97 1.53
CA ASN A 123 -10.60 -5.92 0.47
C ASN A 123 -9.77 -5.20 -0.62
N PRO A 124 -8.50 -5.57 -0.80
CA PRO A 124 -7.69 -4.93 -1.83
C PRO A 124 -8.25 -5.25 -3.22
N PRO A 125 -8.26 -4.27 -4.13
CA PRO A 125 -8.67 -4.55 -5.50
C PRO A 125 -7.63 -5.45 -6.18
N PRO A 126 -8.01 -6.14 -7.26
CA PRO A 126 -7.05 -6.90 -8.06
C PRO A 126 -5.94 -5.99 -8.57
N TRP A 127 -4.74 -6.56 -8.72
CA TRP A 127 -3.64 -5.82 -9.33
C TRP A 127 -3.99 -5.46 -10.77
N GLU A 128 -3.83 -4.20 -11.13
CA GLU A 128 -4.08 -3.71 -12.48
C GLU A 128 -2.90 -4.06 -13.40
N MET A 129 -3.14 -4.07 -14.71
CA MET A 129 -2.11 -4.41 -15.68
C MET A 129 -0.89 -3.48 -15.57
N ALA A 130 -1.11 -2.19 -15.35
CA ALA A 130 -0.03 -1.23 -15.16
C ALA A 130 0.84 -1.62 -13.96
N GLU A 131 0.23 -2.04 -12.86
CA GLU A 131 0.96 -2.50 -11.67
C GLU A 131 1.77 -3.77 -11.97
N VAL A 132 1.16 -4.72 -12.68
CA VAL A 132 1.85 -5.97 -13.02
C VAL A 132 3.07 -5.69 -13.88
N LEU A 133 2.93 -4.88 -14.92
CA LEU A 133 4.01 -4.61 -15.86
C LEU A 133 5.09 -3.70 -15.28
N GLN A 134 4.73 -2.74 -14.45
CA GLN A 134 5.67 -1.73 -13.95
C GLN A 134 6.26 -2.07 -12.57
N VAL A 135 5.64 -2.97 -11.82
CA VAL A 135 6.06 -3.31 -10.46
C VAL A 135 6.38 -4.80 -10.33
N ILE A 136 5.39 -5.66 -10.59
CA ILE A 136 5.54 -7.10 -10.32
C ILE A 136 6.62 -7.72 -11.22
N VAL A 137 6.53 -7.49 -12.52
CA VAL A 137 7.49 -8.08 -13.48
C VAL A 137 8.91 -7.61 -13.21
N PRO A 138 9.18 -6.30 -13.04
CA PRO A 138 10.54 -5.85 -12.71
C PRO A 138 11.08 -6.45 -11.41
N VAL A 139 10.24 -6.56 -10.37
CA VAL A 139 10.67 -7.15 -9.08
C VAL A 139 11.06 -8.60 -9.26
N ILE A 140 10.25 -9.38 -9.98
CA ILE A 140 10.53 -10.80 -10.23
C ILE A 140 11.82 -10.97 -11.02
N LYS A 141 12.10 -10.06 -11.96
CA LYS A 141 13.33 -10.09 -12.75
C LYS A 141 14.55 -9.57 -12.00
N GLY A 142 14.38 -9.05 -10.79
CA GLY A 142 15.46 -8.51 -10.00
C GLY A 142 15.96 -7.15 -10.44
N ASP A 143 15.11 -6.38 -11.13
CA ASP A 143 15.50 -5.04 -11.63
C ASP A 143 15.43 -3.97 -10.53
#